data_bf8087d38c3d637dacd34abd6b6c9906
#
_entry.id   bf8087d38c3d637dacd34abd6b6c9906
#
_cell.length_a   1.000
_cell.length_b   1.000
_cell.length_c   1.000
_cell.angle_alpha   90.00
_cell.angle_beta   90.00
_cell.angle_gamma   90.00
#
_symmetry.space_group_name_H-M   'P 1'
#
loop_
_entity.id
_entity.type
_entity.pdbx_description
1 polymer ?
#
loop_
_entity_poly.entity_id
_entity_poly.type
_entity_poly.pdbx_seq_one_letter_code
_entity_poly.pdbx_strand_id
1 'polypeptide(L)'
;VVGEFPAFGDSQTRAIGTADEGKTSWAEGDELLLVIDNTFYGIQYATFTYNGKSWKLTSGELVYREGDPAYIPHVYYAPNYKWEAGKLVLKEGKVAGTDEYIEGNARITGNDETITVSFAGATRNYSRLRIATMPNKPITVDINYFTPAGSSDMKWDQNYALTSDEKGNAYLYGTFDNNSIVTVKYRGASLATHKFSKKTENAKSYALDATVISANSAEE
;
A
#
# COMPACT_ATOMS: atom_id res chain seq x y z
N VAL A 1 -10.64 17.42 -8.06
CA VAL A 1 -11.50 16.22 -8.21
C VAL A 1 -10.64 14.99 -8.10
N VAL A 2 -11.00 14.09 -7.22
CA VAL A 2 -10.25 12.85 -6.98
C VAL A 2 -11.14 11.66 -7.30
N GLY A 3 -10.68 10.78 -8.21
CA GLY A 3 -11.33 9.51 -8.50
C GLY A 3 -10.94 8.42 -7.51
N GLU A 4 -11.65 7.32 -7.52
CA GLU A 4 -11.33 6.12 -6.75
C GLU A 4 -10.34 5.24 -7.52
N PHE A 5 -9.59 4.39 -6.82
CA PHE A 5 -8.67 3.46 -7.45
C PHE A 5 -9.27 2.05 -7.56
N PRO A 6 -8.82 1.27 -8.55
CA PRO A 6 -9.40 -0.05 -8.81
C PRO A 6 -9.05 -1.05 -7.71
N ALA A 7 -9.93 -2.04 -7.53
CA ALA A 7 -9.70 -3.19 -6.68
C ALA A 7 -8.44 -3.99 -7.11
N PHE A 8 -7.89 -4.76 -6.17
CA PHE A 8 -6.96 -5.83 -6.51
C PHE A 8 -7.70 -6.90 -7.32
N GLY A 9 -7.06 -7.41 -8.36
CA GLY A 9 -7.53 -8.59 -9.04
C GLY A 9 -7.37 -9.84 -8.18
N ASP A 10 -8.26 -10.80 -8.41
CA ASP A 10 -8.18 -12.10 -7.73
C ASP A 10 -6.99 -12.91 -8.27
N SER A 11 -6.20 -13.48 -7.38
CA SER A 11 -5.26 -14.52 -7.74
C SER A 11 -5.94 -15.87 -7.49
N GLN A 12 -5.87 -16.77 -8.44
CA GLN A 12 -6.44 -18.12 -8.32
C GLN A 12 -5.74 -19.01 -7.27
N THR A 13 -5.21 -18.43 -6.21
CA THR A 13 -4.74 -19.20 -5.06
C THR A 13 -5.95 -19.63 -4.26
N ARG A 14 -6.20 -20.93 -4.32
CA ARG A 14 -7.33 -21.59 -3.70
C ARG A 14 -7.42 -21.28 -2.23
N ALA A 15 -8.65 -20.99 -1.86
CA ALA A 15 -9.22 -21.08 -0.54
C ALA A 15 -8.66 -20.14 0.51
N ILE A 16 -9.38 -19.11 0.76
CA ILE A 16 -9.84 -18.66 2.06
C ILE A 16 -10.73 -17.45 1.79
N GLY A 17 -12.00 -17.73 1.64
CA GLY A 17 -13.03 -16.69 1.56
C GLY A 17 -13.07 -15.97 0.21
N THR A 18 -14.04 -15.08 0.09
CA THR A 18 -14.24 -14.19 -1.05
C THR A 18 -13.00 -13.32 -1.29
N ALA A 19 -12.70 -13.10 -2.54
CA ALA A 19 -11.66 -12.15 -2.96
C ALA A 19 -11.81 -10.85 -2.17
N ASP A 20 -10.74 -10.49 -1.47
CA ASP A 20 -10.68 -9.21 -0.81
C ASP A 20 -10.15 -8.19 -1.82
N GLU A 21 -11.05 -7.38 -2.34
CA GLU A 21 -10.74 -6.38 -3.36
C GLU A 21 -9.80 -5.28 -2.87
N GLY A 22 -9.54 -5.22 -1.57
CA GLY A 22 -8.77 -4.17 -0.95
C GLY A 22 -9.55 -2.87 -0.84
N LYS A 23 -8.81 -1.77 -0.67
CA LYS A 23 -9.37 -0.43 -0.59
C LYS A 23 -9.70 0.07 -2.00
N THR A 24 -10.96 0.38 -2.25
CA THR A 24 -11.44 0.96 -3.51
C THR A 24 -12.07 2.33 -3.36
N SER A 25 -12.39 2.73 -2.14
CA SER A 25 -12.98 4.03 -1.80
C SER A 25 -12.19 4.76 -0.73
N TRP A 26 -12.35 6.09 -0.72
CA TRP A 26 -11.68 6.96 0.25
C TRP A 26 -12.38 6.92 1.61
N ALA A 27 -11.58 6.88 2.66
CA ALA A 27 -12.04 6.98 4.04
C ALA A 27 -11.51 8.27 4.69
N GLU A 28 -12.21 8.75 5.70
CA GLU A 28 -11.76 9.89 6.49
C GLU A 28 -10.35 9.64 7.05
N GLY A 29 -9.47 10.62 6.89
CA GLY A 29 -8.07 10.52 7.26
C GLY A 29 -7.13 10.04 6.14
N ASP A 30 -7.65 9.60 5.00
CA ASP A 30 -6.78 9.28 3.87
C ASP A 30 -6.04 10.51 3.37
N GLU A 31 -4.78 10.33 3.00
CA GLU A 31 -3.92 11.38 2.51
C GLU A 31 -3.51 11.15 1.06
N LEU A 32 -3.48 12.23 0.30
CA LEU A 32 -2.86 12.29 -1.02
C LEU A 32 -1.68 13.26 -0.98
N LEU A 33 -0.58 12.85 -1.54
CA LEU A 33 0.55 13.73 -1.80
C LEU A 33 0.54 14.12 -3.28
N LEU A 34 0.45 15.41 -3.52
CA LEU A 34 0.59 16.00 -4.86
C LEU A 34 1.95 16.69 -4.95
N VAL A 35 2.72 16.32 -5.96
CA VAL A 35 4.03 16.92 -6.24
C VAL A 35 3.96 17.52 -7.64
N ILE A 36 4.36 18.78 -7.76
CA ILE A 36 4.44 19.46 -9.05
C ILE A 36 5.87 19.86 -9.30
N ASP A 37 6.45 19.33 -10.36
CA ASP A 37 7.73 19.80 -10.88
C ASP A 37 7.49 20.98 -11.81
N ASN A 38 8.02 22.12 -11.42
CA ASN A 38 7.88 23.36 -12.18
C ASN A 38 9.26 23.90 -12.56
N THR A 39 9.42 24.24 -13.81
CA THR A 39 10.68 24.73 -14.35
C THR A 39 11.17 26.04 -13.68
N PHE A 40 10.24 26.87 -13.19
CA PHE A 40 10.58 28.18 -12.60
C PHE A 40 10.65 28.18 -11.07
N TYR A 41 9.78 27.41 -10.43
CA TYR A 41 9.66 27.39 -8.96
C TYR A 41 10.28 26.16 -8.31
N GLY A 42 10.79 25.23 -9.14
CA GLY A 42 11.29 23.96 -8.66
C GLY A 42 10.16 22.99 -8.24
N ILE A 43 10.49 22.01 -7.45
CA ILE A 43 9.55 21.00 -6.99
C ILE A 43 8.73 21.53 -5.82
N GLN A 44 7.42 21.54 -5.98
CA GLN A 44 6.46 21.89 -4.96
C GLN A 44 5.66 20.66 -4.54
N TYR A 45 5.19 20.66 -3.32
CA TYR A 45 4.36 19.57 -2.82
C TYR A 45 3.25 20.08 -1.90
N ALA A 46 2.17 19.32 -1.86
CA ALA A 46 1.08 19.54 -0.93
C ALA A 46 0.45 18.20 -0.52
N THR A 47 0.12 18.08 0.75
CA THR A 47 -0.65 16.95 1.28
C THR A 47 -2.09 17.39 1.44
N PHE A 48 -3.00 16.58 0.92
CA PHE A 48 -4.43 16.73 1.06
C PHE A 48 -4.98 15.59 1.88
N THR A 49 -5.81 15.90 2.86
CA THR A 49 -6.47 14.91 3.70
C THR A 49 -7.97 14.89 3.42
N TYR A 50 -8.53 13.70 3.28
CA TYR A 50 -9.96 13.49 3.10
C TYR A 50 -10.70 13.55 4.43
N ASN A 51 -11.73 14.37 4.52
CA ASN A 51 -12.52 14.54 5.75
C ASN A 51 -13.87 13.80 5.73
N GLY A 52 -13.99 12.77 4.89
CA GLY A 52 -15.24 12.05 4.67
C GLY A 52 -16.17 12.65 3.62
N LYS A 53 -15.89 13.89 3.17
CA LYS A 53 -16.71 14.61 2.17
C LYS A 53 -15.89 15.28 1.09
N SER A 54 -14.76 15.83 1.44
CA SER A 54 -13.90 16.61 0.55
C SER A 54 -12.43 16.48 0.95
N TRP A 55 -11.56 16.81 0.01
CA TRP A 55 -10.13 16.91 0.23
C TRP A 55 -9.76 18.31 0.71
N LYS A 56 -8.95 18.39 1.75
CA LYS A 56 -8.44 19.64 2.30
C LYS A 56 -6.94 19.65 2.31
N LEU A 57 -6.35 20.77 1.91
CA LEU A 57 -4.92 21.02 2.05
C LEU A 57 -4.56 21.01 3.55
N THR A 58 -3.65 20.13 3.94
CA THR A 58 -3.20 19.98 5.34
C THR A 58 -1.74 20.28 5.53
N SER A 59 -0.94 20.22 4.46
CA SER A 59 0.49 20.54 4.53
C SER A 59 1.00 20.95 3.15
N GLY A 60 2.05 21.77 3.13
CA GLY A 60 2.70 22.22 1.91
C GLY A 60 1.98 23.36 1.20
N GLU A 61 2.45 23.68 0.01
CA GLU A 61 1.93 24.76 -0.82
C GLU A 61 2.12 24.42 -2.31
N LEU A 62 1.12 24.72 -3.10
CA LEU A 62 1.18 24.65 -4.56
C LEU A 62 0.99 26.03 -5.13
N VAL A 63 1.96 26.53 -5.88
CA VAL A 63 1.86 27.79 -6.61
C VAL A 63 1.68 27.46 -8.08
N TYR A 64 0.62 28.00 -8.65
CA TYR A 64 0.31 27.90 -10.06
C TYR A 64 0.21 29.29 -10.68
N ARG A 65 0.74 29.45 -11.90
CA ARG A 65 0.54 30.65 -12.73
C ARG A 65 0.05 30.24 -14.11
N GLU A 66 -0.99 30.90 -14.56
CA GLU A 66 -1.47 30.79 -15.93
C GLU A 66 -0.36 31.12 -16.93
N GLY A 67 -0.19 30.26 -17.94
CA GLY A 67 0.82 30.42 -18.98
C GLY A 67 2.22 29.92 -18.67
N ASP A 68 2.47 29.38 -17.52
CA ASP A 68 3.74 28.72 -17.20
C ASP A 68 3.85 27.37 -17.93
N PRO A 69 4.92 27.10 -18.70
CA PRO A 69 4.93 26.00 -19.68
C PRO A 69 5.25 24.71 -19.08
N ALA A 70 5.36 24.24 -18.04
CA ALA A 70 5.62 22.85 -17.65
C ALA A 70 5.37 22.53 -16.19
N TYR A 71 4.13 22.23 -15.91
CA TYR A 71 3.79 21.53 -14.68
C TYR A 71 3.67 20.04 -14.99
N ILE A 72 4.53 19.25 -14.39
CA ILE A 72 4.40 17.79 -14.40
C ILE A 72 3.85 17.39 -13.02
N PRO A 73 2.55 17.17 -12.90
CA PRO A 73 1.96 16.78 -11.65
C PRO A 73 2.14 15.29 -11.41
N HIS A 74 2.55 14.93 -10.20
CA HIS A 74 2.59 13.57 -9.69
C HIS A 74 1.71 13.47 -8.46
N VAL A 75 0.94 12.42 -8.34
CA VAL A 75 0.10 12.16 -7.18
C VAL A 75 0.38 10.78 -6.62
N TYR A 76 0.48 10.70 -5.30
CA TYR A 76 0.75 9.45 -4.59
C TYR A 76 -0.31 9.20 -3.53
N TYR A 77 -0.80 7.98 -3.48
CA TYR A 77 -1.43 7.40 -2.32
C TYR A 77 -0.44 6.42 -1.68
N ALA A 78 0.25 6.87 -0.66
CA ALA A 78 1.33 6.14 -0.01
C ALA A 78 1.34 6.43 1.49
N PRO A 79 0.44 5.81 2.29
CA PRO A 79 0.21 6.16 3.69
C PRO A 79 1.44 6.10 4.58
N ASN A 80 2.40 5.23 4.27
CA ASN A 80 3.64 5.12 5.03
C ASN A 80 4.69 6.18 4.71
N TYR A 81 4.45 7.03 3.72
CA TYR A 81 5.47 7.94 3.19
C TYR A 81 5.06 9.40 3.34
N LYS A 82 6.06 10.27 3.43
CA LYS A 82 5.93 11.72 3.36
C LYS A 82 6.95 12.29 2.38
N TRP A 83 6.72 13.53 1.93
CA TRP A 83 7.68 14.25 1.12
C TRP A 83 8.67 14.99 2.01
N GLU A 84 9.95 14.74 1.83
CA GLU A 84 11.02 15.39 2.56
C GLU A 84 12.29 15.47 1.71
N ALA A 85 12.91 16.64 1.69
CA ALA A 85 14.14 16.90 0.94
C ALA A 85 14.09 16.45 -0.54
N GLY A 86 12.95 16.69 -1.21
CA GLY A 86 12.79 16.44 -2.64
C GLY A 86 12.48 14.98 -3.01
N LYS A 87 12.11 14.15 -2.06
CA LYS A 87 11.76 12.74 -2.29
C LYS A 87 10.73 12.20 -1.29
N LEU A 88 10.14 11.07 -1.63
CA LEU A 88 9.34 10.29 -0.70
C LEU A 88 10.25 9.53 0.29
N VAL A 89 9.97 9.70 1.56
CA VAL A 89 10.66 9.00 2.66
C VAL A 89 9.63 8.36 3.59
N LEU A 90 10.00 7.27 4.26
CA LEU A 90 9.15 6.63 5.26
C LEU A 90 8.86 7.60 6.41
N LYS A 91 7.61 7.64 6.85
CA LYS A 91 7.22 8.29 8.10
C LYS A 91 7.86 7.55 9.28
N GLU A 92 8.09 8.26 10.38
CA GLU A 92 8.63 7.65 11.61
C GLU A 92 7.78 6.46 12.06
N GLY A 93 8.43 5.37 12.41
CA GLY A 93 7.80 4.14 12.87
C GLY A 93 7.10 3.32 11.79
N LYS A 94 7.12 3.75 10.53
CA LYS A 94 6.56 2.99 9.40
C LYS A 94 7.61 2.12 8.73
N VAL A 95 7.17 0.99 8.19
CA VAL A 95 8.01 0.02 7.50
C VAL A 95 7.50 -0.17 6.08
N ALA A 96 8.40 -0.16 5.10
CA ALA A 96 8.04 -0.40 3.70
C ALA A 96 7.38 -1.78 3.54
N GLY A 97 6.28 -1.82 2.79
CA GLY A 97 5.56 -3.06 2.52
C GLY A 97 4.37 -3.32 3.45
N THR A 98 4.09 -2.45 4.41
CA THR A 98 2.95 -2.60 5.33
C THR A 98 1.69 -1.86 4.89
N ASP A 99 1.76 -1.08 3.83
CA ASP A 99 0.61 -0.37 3.26
C ASP A 99 0.81 -0.10 1.77
N GLU A 100 -0.21 0.45 1.12
CA GLU A 100 -0.22 0.80 -0.30
C GLU A 100 0.87 1.82 -0.65
N TYR A 101 1.37 1.72 -1.89
CA TYR A 101 2.22 2.71 -2.53
C TYR A 101 1.81 2.82 -4.00
N ILE A 102 0.93 3.76 -4.31
CA ILE A 102 0.35 3.93 -5.64
C ILE A 102 0.68 5.32 -6.15
N GLU A 103 1.25 5.38 -7.35
CA GLU A 103 1.31 6.61 -8.14
C GLU A 103 0.09 6.66 -9.06
N GLY A 104 -0.71 7.70 -8.90
CA GLY A 104 -1.86 7.97 -9.75
C GLY A 104 -1.52 8.94 -10.88
N ASN A 105 -2.54 9.31 -11.63
CA ASN A 105 -2.45 10.31 -12.67
C ASN A 105 -3.05 11.64 -12.17
N ALA A 106 -2.29 12.70 -12.28
CA ALA A 106 -2.76 14.04 -12.01
C ALA A 106 -2.73 14.88 -13.29
N ARG A 107 -3.73 15.72 -13.47
CA ARG A 107 -3.84 16.60 -14.62
C ARG A 107 -4.44 17.94 -14.20
N ILE A 108 -3.83 19.01 -14.68
CA ILE A 108 -4.38 20.36 -14.52
C ILE A 108 -5.35 20.58 -15.68
N THR A 109 -6.58 20.95 -15.36
CA THR A 109 -7.67 21.15 -16.34
C THR A 109 -8.39 22.47 -16.10
N GLY A 110 -9.00 23.00 -17.16
CA GLY A 110 -9.72 24.26 -17.13
C GLY A 110 -8.77 25.44 -17.10
N ASN A 111 -9.24 26.58 -16.66
CA ASN A 111 -8.47 27.81 -16.55
C ASN A 111 -7.49 27.75 -15.35
N ASP A 112 -6.79 26.59 -15.24
CA ASP A 112 -5.69 26.40 -14.32
C ASP A 112 -6.06 26.43 -12.82
N GLU A 113 -7.36 26.36 -12.53
CA GLU A 113 -7.89 26.40 -11.18
C GLU A 113 -8.26 25.00 -10.62
N THR A 114 -8.23 23.97 -11.48
CA THR A 114 -8.66 22.63 -11.07
C THR A 114 -7.60 21.58 -11.37
N ILE A 115 -7.19 20.85 -10.35
CA ILE A 115 -6.37 19.66 -10.49
C ILE A 115 -7.28 18.44 -10.40
N THR A 116 -7.28 17.63 -11.45
CA THR A 116 -7.98 16.35 -11.47
C THR A 116 -6.99 15.23 -11.21
N VAL A 117 -7.30 14.41 -10.21
CA VAL A 117 -6.50 13.26 -9.81
C VAL A 117 -7.30 11.99 -10.08
N SER A 118 -6.68 11.02 -10.71
CA SER A 118 -7.28 9.73 -10.99
C SER A 118 -6.32 8.60 -10.67
N PHE A 119 -6.84 7.59 -10.02
CA PHE A 119 -6.18 6.30 -9.83
C PHE A 119 -6.77 5.23 -10.76
N ALA A 120 -7.81 5.54 -11.51
CA ALA A 120 -8.33 4.67 -12.56
C ALA A 120 -7.25 4.39 -13.60
N GLY A 121 -6.95 3.13 -13.85
CA GLY A 121 -5.84 2.71 -14.71
C GLY A 121 -4.45 2.87 -14.06
N ALA A 122 -4.35 3.35 -12.83
CA ALA A 122 -3.12 3.26 -12.06
C ALA A 122 -2.78 1.79 -11.85
N THR A 123 -1.59 1.41 -12.30
CA THR A 123 -1.16 0.02 -12.16
C THR A 123 -0.42 -0.11 -10.85
N ARG A 124 -0.98 -0.88 -9.89
CA ARG A 124 -0.16 -1.34 -8.78
C ARG A 124 0.96 -2.22 -9.33
N ASN A 125 2.19 -1.80 -9.18
CA ASN A 125 3.37 -2.55 -9.60
C ASN A 125 3.86 -3.53 -8.51
N TYR A 126 2.95 -3.95 -7.65
CA TYR A 126 3.14 -4.89 -6.57
C TYR A 126 1.88 -5.73 -6.35
N SER A 127 2.02 -6.79 -5.61
CA SER A 127 0.92 -7.65 -5.13
C SER A 127 0.61 -7.36 -3.67
N ARG A 128 -0.46 -7.96 -3.17
CA ARG A 128 -0.79 -7.96 -1.75
C ARG A 128 -0.91 -9.38 -1.24
N LEU A 129 -0.36 -9.65 -0.05
CA LEU A 129 -0.62 -10.88 0.70
C LEU A 129 -1.54 -10.57 1.87
N ARG A 130 -2.71 -11.19 1.89
CA ARG A 130 -3.61 -11.22 3.03
C ARG A 130 -3.32 -12.46 3.88
N ILE A 131 -2.95 -12.23 5.12
CA ILE A 131 -2.71 -13.29 6.11
C ILE A 131 -3.95 -13.37 6.99
N ALA A 132 -4.70 -14.46 6.86
CA ALA A 132 -5.86 -14.73 7.71
C ALA A 132 -5.39 -15.42 8.99
N THR A 133 -5.65 -14.81 10.12
CA THR A 133 -5.25 -15.26 11.44
C THR A 133 -6.32 -14.93 12.49
N MET A 134 -5.96 -14.87 13.75
CA MET A 134 -6.86 -14.49 14.83
C MET A 134 -7.07 -12.96 14.86
N PRO A 135 -8.28 -12.46 15.18
CA PRO A 135 -8.55 -11.03 15.29
C PRO A 135 -7.71 -10.32 16.36
N ASN A 136 -7.26 -9.11 16.04
CA ASN A 136 -6.56 -8.20 16.98
C ASN A 136 -5.36 -8.84 17.69
N LYS A 137 -4.58 -9.65 16.97
CA LYS A 137 -3.41 -10.32 17.53
C LYS A 137 -2.12 -9.84 16.86
N PRO A 138 -1.04 -9.64 17.64
CA PRO A 138 0.27 -9.41 17.11
C PRO A 138 0.82 -10.72 16.53
N ILE A 139 1.33 -10.65 15.32
CA ILE A 139 2.02 -11.75 14.65
C ILE A 139 3.37 -11.26 14.15
N THR A 140 4.29 -12.18 13.93
CA THR A 140 5.52 -11.91 13.20
C THR A 140 5.55 -12.71 11.91
N VAL A 141 6.13 -12.12 10.88
CA VAL A 141 6.20 -12.72 9.56
C VAL A 141 7.63 -12.65 9.07
N ASP A 142 8.25 -13.80 8.92
CA ASP A 142 9.57 -13.92 8.30
C ASP A 142 9.40 -14.14 6.81
N ILE A 143 10.11 -13.36 6.01
CA ILE A 143 10.06 -13.43 4.55
C ILE A 143 11.45 -13.30 3.98
N ASN A 144 11.75 -14.11 2.96
CA ASN A 144 12.91 -13.92 2.10
C ASN A 144 12.50 -13.58 0.67
N TYR A 145 13.41 -13.02 -0.11
CA TYR A 145 13.21 -12.65 -1.52
C TYR A 145 11.93 -11.83 -1.77
N PHE A 146 11.78 -10.77 -1.00
CA PHE A 146 10.62 -9.89 -1.03
C PHE A 146 11.02 -8.46 -1.37
N THR A 147 10.31 -7.83 -2.32
CA THR A 147 10.46 -6.42 -2.65
C THR A 147 9.25 -5.66 -2.13
N PRO A 148 9.39 -4.85 -1.05
CA PRO A 148 8.28 -4.08 -0.51
C PRO A 148 7.73 -3.07 -1.52
N ALA A 149 6.44 -2.78 -1.47
CA ALA A 149 5.83 -1.71 -2.24
C ALA A 149 6.51 -0.37 -1.92
N GLY A 150 6.81 0.41 -2.96
CA GLY A 150 7.56 1.67 -2.85
C GLY A 150 9.07 1.51 -2.73
N SER A 151 9.59 0.29 -2.83
CA SER A 151 11.04 0.00 -2.87
C SER A 151 11.40 -0.66 -4.19
N SER A 152 12.60 -0.38 -4.69
CA SER A 152 13.21 -1.12 -5.79
C SER A 152 14.13 -2.25 -5.29
N ASP A 153 14.40 -2.28 -3.99
CA ASP A 153 15.38 -3.17 -3.40
C ASP A 153 14.72 -4.45 -2.87
N MET A 154 15.09 -5.58 -3.44
CA MET A 154 14.69 -6.87 -2.91
C MET A 154 15.38 -7.13 -1.57
N LYS A 155 14.62 -7.53 -0.58
CA LYS A 155 15.13 -7.94 0.72
C LYS A 155 15.35 -9.46 0.74
N TRP A 156 16.57 -9.87 1.07
CA TRP A 156 16.95 -11.28 1.19
C TRP A 156 16.27 -11.96 2.37
N ASP A 157 16.26 -11.27 3.51
CA ASP A 157 15.57 -11.68 4.73
C ASP A 157 14.95 -10.48 5.39
N GLN A 158 13.67 -10.57 5.77
CA GLN A 158 12.96 -9.54 6.48
C GLN A 158 11.98 -10.13 7.49
N ASN A 159 11.92 -9.52 8.67
CA ASN A 159 10.93 -9.81 9.70
C ASN A 159 9.97 -8.64 9.83
N TYR A 160 8.67 -8.94 9.76
CA TYR A 160 7.61 -7.97 9.99
C TYR A 160 6.91 -8.25 11.31
N ALA A 161 6.68 -7.20 12.11
CA ALA A 161 5.76 -7.23 13.23
C ALA A 161 4.44 -6.59 12.78
N LEU A 162 3.38 -7.40 12.69
CA LEU A 162 2.07 -6.97 12.23
C LEU A 162 1.04 -7.21 13.32
N THR A 163 -0.05 -6.45 13.28
CA THR A 163 -1.24 -6.70 14.09
C THR A 163 -2.41 -6.95 13.16
N SER A 164 -3.09 -8.06 13.32
CA SER A 164 -4.30 -8.36 12.56
C SER A 164 -5.44 -7.42 12.93
N ASP A 165 -6.30 -7.13 11.99
CA ASP A 165 -7.49 -6.33 12.17
C ASP A 165 -8.60 -7.07 12.95
N GLU A 166 -9.75 -6.43 13.12
CA GLU A 166 -10.93 -7.00 13.79
C GLU A 166 -11.49 -8.24 13.09
N LYS A 167 -11.19 -8.41 11.81
CA LYS A 167 -11.60 -9.57 11.01
C LYS A 167 -10.55 -10.69 11.01
N GLY A 168 -9.41 -10.47 11.67
CA GLY A 168 -8.31 -11.42 11.72
C GLY A 168 -7.37 -11.35 10.52
N ASN A 169 -7.35 -10.26 9.77
CA ASN A 169 -6.47 -10.12 8.61
C ASN A 169 -5.28 -9.21 8.91
N ALA A 170 -4.11 -9.61 8.43
CA ALA A 170 -2.94 -8.75 8.33
C ALA A 170 -2.46 -8.73 6.88
N TYR A 171 -1.82 -7.65 6.46
CA TYR A 171 -1.50 -7.43 5.06
C TYR A 171 -0.02 -7.08 4.86
N LEU A 172 0.53 -7.59 3.76
CA LEU A 172 1.82 -7.17 3.22
C LEU A 172 1.66 -6.80 1.75
N TYR A 173 2.30 -5.70 1.37
CA TYR A 173 2.24 -5.12 0.04
C TYR A 173 3.63 -5.15 -0.57
N GLY A 174 3.78 -5.85 -1.67
CA GLY A 174 5.06 -6.00 -2.35
C GLY A 174 5.05 -7.15 -3.34
N THR A 175 6.22 -7.50 -3.83
CA THR A 175 6.41 -8.60 -4.76
C THR A 175 7.19 -9.73 -4.09
N PHE A 176 6.58 -10.89 -4.05
CA PHE A 176 7.22 -12.13 -3.59
C PHE A 176 7.85 -12.80 -4.81
N ASP A 177 9.15 -13.02 -4.76
CA ASP A 177 9.86 -13.61 -5.88
C ASP A 177 9.69 -15.14 -5.90
N ASN A 178 10.14 -15.75 -6.98
CA ASN A 178 10.20 -17.19 -7.09
C ASN A 178 11.02 -17.77 -5.92
N ASN A 179 10.51 -18.81 -5.27
CA ASN A 179 11.06 -19.43 -4.07
C ASN A 179 11.02 -18.55 -2.78
N SER A 180 10.40 -17.40 -2.80
CA SER A 180 10.12 -16.67 -1.56
C SER A 180 9.38 -17.58 -0.57
N ILE A 181 9.82 -17.58 0.67
CA ILE A 181 9.19 -18.32 1.77
C ILE A 181 8.66 -17.32 2.78
N VAL A 182 7.39 -17.46 3.11
CA VAL A 182 6.70 -16.68 4.14
C VAL A 182 6.38 -17.59 5.30
N THR A 183 6.82 -17.24 6.49
CA THR A 183 6.50 -17.97 7.73
C THR A 183 5.82 -17.02 8.71
N VAL A 184 4.57 -17.33 9.05
CA VAL A 184 3.77 -16.58 10.01
C VAL A 184 3.90 -17.24 11.37
N LYS A 185 4.21 -16.42 12.41
CA LYS A 185 4.40 -16.87 13.78
C LYS A 185 3.53 -16.09 14.75
N TYR A 186 3.07 -16.78 15.79
CA TYR A 186 2.42 -16.18 16.94
C TYR A 186 3.12 -16.65 18.21
N ARG A 187 3.58 -15.68 19.04
CA ARG A 187 4.36 -15.97 20.26
C ARG A 187 5.52 -16.95 20.04
N GLY A 188 6.18 -16.80 18.88
CA GLY A 188 7.32 -17.65 18.50
C GLY A 188 6.96 -19.00 17.86
N ALA A 189 5.71 -19.43 17.93
CA ALA A 189 5.25 -20.66 17.30
C ALA A 189 4.84 -20.42 15.84
N SER A 190 5.29 -21.26 14.94
CA SER A 190 4.91 -21.21 13.51
C SER A 190 3.44 -21.61 13.33
N LEU A 191 2.67 -20.71 12.70
CA LEU A 191 1.25 -20.95 12.36
C LEU A 191 1.11 -21.47 10.94
N ALA A 192 1.84 -20.89 10.01
CA ALA A 192 1.79 -21.25 8.60
C ALA A 192 3.12 -20.94 7.93
N THR A 193 3.45 -21.72 6.92
CA THR A 193 4.58 -21.48 6.02
C THR A 193 4.12 -21.69 4.58
N HIS A 194 4.45 -20.75 3.70
CA HIS A 194 4.16 -20.83 2.29
C HIS A 194 5.40 -20.53 1.45
N LYS A 195 5.65 -21.37 0.46
CA LYS A 195 6.70 -21.15 -0.54
C LYS A 195 6.07 -20.84 -1.88
N PHE A 196 6.39 -19.66 -2.42
CA PHE A 196 5.94 -19.28 -3.76
C PHE A 196 6.70 -20.08 -4.82
N SER A 197 5.97 -20.74 -5.72
CA SER A 197 6.55 -21.48 -6.84
C SER A 197 6.90 -20.60 -8.04
N LYS A 198 6.37 -19.37 -8.05
CA LYS A 198 6.63 -18.34 -9.05
C LYS A 198 6.45 -16.96 -8.45
N LYS A 199 7.04 -15.96 -9.09
CA LYS A 199 6.87 -14.55 -8.72
C LYS A 199 5.40 -14.15 -8.72
N THR A 200 4.98 -13.38 -7.73
CA THR A 200 3.62 -12.84 -7.66
C THR A 200 3.37 -11.80 -8.76
N GLU A 201 2.13 -11.74 -9.23
CA GLU A 201 1.71 -10.82 -10.28
C GLU A 201 1.28 -9.48 -9.70
N ASN A 202 1.60 -8.40 -10.42
CA ASN A 202 1.18 -7.05 -10.04
C ASN A 202 -0.34 -6.93 -9.98
N ALA A 203 -0.81 -6.09 -9.05
CA ALA A 203 -2.24 -5.82 -8.83
C ALA A 203 -3.08 -7.06 -8.49
N LYS A 204 -2.46 -8.13 -7.99
CA LYS A 204 -3.13 -9.34 -7.51
C LYS A 204 -3.07 -9.45 -5.99
N SER A 205 -4.15 -9.97 -5.40
CA SER A 205 -4.22 -10.30 -3.98
C SER A 205 -4.10 -11.81 -3.79
N TYR A 206 -3.20 -12.20 -2.89
CA TYR A 206 -2.95 -13.59 -2.48
C TYR A 206 -3.42 -13.76 -1.05
N ALA A 207 -3.82 -14.96 -0.66
CA ALA A 207 -4.25 -15.25 0.70
C ALA A 207 -3.44 -16.40 1.30
N LEU A 208 -3.08 -16.27 2.57
CA LEU A 208 -2.42 -17.29 3.37
C LEU A 208 -3.23 -17.54 4.64
N ASP A 209 -3.62 -18.79 4.86
CA ASP A 209 -4.29 -19.20 6.08
C ASP A 209 -3.26 -19.47 7.19
N ALA A 210 -3.32 -18.66 8.22
CA ALA A 210 -2.54 -18.79 9.43
C ALA A 210 -3.46 -18.86 10.67
N THR A 211 -4.69 -19.33 10.48
CA THR A 211 -5.60 -19.61 11.59
C THR A 211 -5.11 -20.83 12.36
N VAL A 212 -4.98 -20.70 13.69
CA VAL A 212 -4.62 -21.84 14.53
C VAL A 212 -5.81 -22.75 14.66
N ILE A 213 -5.79 -23.89 14.02
CA ILE A 213 -6.55 -25.03 14.47
C ILE A 213 -5.62 -25.80 15.40
N SER A 214 -5.51 -25.37 16.63
CA SER A 214 -4.87 -26.18 17.64
C SER A 214 -5.80 -27.34 17.97
N ALA A 215 -5.56 -28.47 17.32
CA ALA A 215 -6.19 -29.72 17.69
C ALA A 215 -5.80 -30.20 19.10
N ASN A 216 -4.92 -29.48 19.79
CA ASN A 216 -4.34 -29.83 21.08
C ASN A 216 -4.81 -28.96 22.25
N SER A 217 -5.80 -28.10 22.09
CA SER A 217 -6.36 -27.36 23.22
C SER A 217 -7.65 -27.96 23.77
N ALA A 218 -7.90 -29.23 23.52
CA ALA A 218 -9.02 -29.98 24.11
C ALA A 218 -8.61 -30.80 25.34
N GLU A 219 -7.39 -30.60 25.87
CA GLU A 219 -6.95 -31.20 27.13
C GLU A 219 -6.25 -30.16 27.98
N GLU A 220 -7.05 -29.40 28.73
CA GLU A 220 -6.81 -28.97 30.12
C GLU A 220 -8.09 -28.35 30.69
#